data_394cff9ada90ac03d8b9fe063572dd23
#
_entry.id   394cff9ada90ac03d8b9fe063572dd23
#
_cell.length_a   1.000
_cell.length_b   1.000
_cell.length_c   1.000
_cell.angle_alpha   90.00
_cell.angle_beta   90.00
_cell.angle_gamma   90.00
#
_symmetry.space_group_name_H-M   'P 1'
#
loop_
_entity.id
_entity.type
_entity.pdbx_description
1 polymer ?
#
loop_
_entity_poly.entity_id
_entity_poly.type
_entity_poly.pdbx_seq_one_letter_code
_entity_poly.pdbx_strand_id
1 'polypeptide(L)'
;MTGHRPRRPAPADGRPPGRAVLIAAVRTTAGAAAAIADGADMIDGTGLSDQAAAAIRARHPGGRLWEGVPAAVDADGQDPGGPVAAAVARAAVLTWLGTPAIRTRHVRPVRRAIDMTSSIAGTRLPSLTTRGLG
;
A
#
# COMPACT_ATOMS: atom_id res chain seq x y z
N MET A 1 35.80 0.24 8.89
CA MET A 1 34.59 -0.08 9.66
C MET A 1 33.47 -0.37 8.68
N THR A 2 33.28 -1.62 8.37
CA THR A 2 32.12 -2.08 7.59
C THR A 2 30.93 -2.20 8.52
N GLY A 3 30.06 -1.17 8.52
CA GLY A 3 28.81 -1.22 9.25
C GLY A 3 27.91 -2.31 8.69
N HIS A 4 27.87 -3.43 9.35
CA HIS A 4 26.93 -4.51 9.06
C HIS A 4 25.53 -4.00 9.46
N ARG A 5 24.74 -3.52 8.49
CA ARG A 5 23.32 -3.28 8.71
C ARG A 5 22.67 -4.65 8.96
N PRO A 6 22.00 -4.84 10.09
CA PRO A 6 21.28 -6.09 10.31
C PRO A 6 20.30 -6.28 9.16
N ARG A 7 20.45 -7.37 8.42
CA ARG A 7 19.45 -7.79 7.44
C ARG A 7 18.18 -8.09 8.19
N ARG A 8 17.13 -7.43 7.79
CA ARG A 8 15.79 -7.72 8.28
C ARG A 8 15.47 -9.18 8.01
N PRO A 9 14.96 -9.94 8.99
CA PRO A 9 14.55 -11.32 8.75
C PRO A 9 13.51 -11.37 7.63
N ALA A 10 13.65 -12.34 6.73
CA ALA A 10 12.65 -12.60 5.71
C ALA A 10 11.30 -12.88 6.37
N PRO A 11 10.18 -12.40 5.80
CA PRO A 11 8.85 -12.72 6.33
C PRO A 11 8.66 -14.23 6.38
N ALA A 12 8.06 -14.70 7.48
CA ALA A 12 7.86 -16.13 7.74
C ALA A 12 6.91 -16.84 6.74
N ASP A 13 6.24 -16.07 5.87
CA ASP A 13 5.29 -16.56 4.87
C ASP A 13 5.92 -16.89 3.50
N GLY A 14 7.26 -16.87 3.40
CA GLY A 14 7.98 -17.15 2.15
C GLY A 14 7.81 -16.12 1.03
N ARG A 15 7.15 -15.01 1.28
CA ARG A 15 7.13 -13.90 0.34
C ARG A 15 8.52 -13.28 0.22
N PRO A 16 8.97 -12.95 -1.00
CA PRO A 16 10.18 -12.16 -1.14
C PRO A 16 10.01 -10.87 -0.33
N PRO A 17 11.08 -10.34 0.32
CA PRO A 17 11.04 -9.08 1.01
C PRO A 17 10.62 -8.01 0.01
N GLY A 18 9.32 -7.72 -0.04
CA GLY A 18 8.69 -6.80 -0.95
C GLY A 18 8.09 -5.63 -0.21
N ARG A 19 7.63 -4.66 -0.97
CA ARG A 19 6.86 -3.55 -0.42
C ARG A 19 5.55 -4.06 0.19
N ALA A 20 5.05 -3.36 1.21
CA ALA A 20 3.74 -3.65 1.77
C ALA A 20 2.64 -3.54 0.70
N VAL A 21 1.67 -4.42 0.78
CA VAL A 21 0.45 -4.35 -0.05
C VAL A 21 -0.37 -3.14 0.39
N LEU A 22 -0.73 -2.28 -0.55
CA LEU A 22 -1.56 -1.11 -0.28
C LEU A 22 -3.01 -1.40 -0.66
N ILE A 23 -3.87 -1.35 0.35
CA ILE A 23 -5.31 -1.58 0.22
C ILE A 23 -6.02 -0.23 0.31
N ALA A 24 -6.76 0.13 -0.73
CA ALA A 24 -7.52 1.37 -0.77
C ALA A 24 -8.94 1.16 -0.21
N ALA A 25 -9.31 1.96 0.77
CA ALA A 25 -10.69 2.07 1.23
C ALA A 25 -11.47 3.00 0.31
N VAL A 26 -12.46 2.48 -0.39
CA VAL A 26 -13.25 3.21 -1.38
C VAL A 26 -14.75 3.00 -1.16
N ARG A 27 -15.57 3.93 -1.65
CA ARG A 27 -17.03 3.86 -1.54
C ARG A 27 -17.74 3.82 -2.89
N THR A 28 -17.02 4.05 -3.98
CA THR A 28 -17.59 4.14 -5.32
C THR A 28 -16.70 3.42 -6.34
N THR A 29 -17.28 3.06 -7.48
CA THR A 29 -16.52 2.51 -8.61
C THR A 29 -15.49 3.51 -9.16
N ALA A 30 -15.86 4.80 -9.21
CA ALA A 30 -14.93 5.85 -9.63
C ALA A 30 -13.76 5.99 -8.64
N GLY A 31 -14.04 5.92 -7.34
CA GLY A 31 -13.01 5.91 -6.30
C GLY A 31 -12.06 4.74 -6.42
N ALA A 32 -12.56 3.55 -6.76
CA ALA A 32 -11.74 2.37 -7.01
C ALA A 32 -10.79 2.56 -8.19
N ALA A 33 -11.29 3.10 -9.31
CA ALA A 33 -10.48 3.37 -10.49
C ALA A 33 -9.37 4.39 -10.19
N ALA A 34 -9.71 5.46 -9.48
CA ALA A 34 -8.74 6.47 -9.05
C ALA A 34 -7.68 5.87 -8.11
N ALA A 35 -8.08 5.04 -7.15
CA ALA A 35 -7.19 4.39 -6.21
C ALA A 35 -6.18 3.46 -6.93
N ILE A 36 -6.62 2.71 -7.91
CA ILE A 36 -5.75 1.85 -8.73
C ILE A 36 -4.75 2.70 -9.51
N ALA A 37 -5.21 3.79 -10.13
CA ALA A 37 -4.34 4.74 -10.84
C ALA A 37 -3.31 5.39 -9.90
N ASP A 38 -3.66 5.61 -8.65
CA ASP A 38 -2.80 6.19 -7.62
C ASP A 38 -1.82 5.17 -6.99
N GLY A 39 -1.90 3.91 -7.36
CA GLY A 39 -0.96 2.88 -6.96
C GLY A 39 -1.45 1.90 -5.89
N ALA A 40 -2.76 1.80 -5.65
CA ALA A 40 -3.31 0.75 -4.80
C ALA A 40 -3.11 -0.62 -5.43
N ASP A 41 -2.69 -1.58 -4.64
CA ASP A 41 -2.55 -2.97 -5.06
C ASP A 41 -3.90 -3.70 -5.00
N MET A 42 -4.72 -3.35 -4.01
CA MET A 42 -6.04 -3.94 -3.77
C MET A 42 -7.06 -2.88 -3.36
N ILE A 43 -8.32 -3.21 -3.52
CA ILE A 43 -9.46 -2.37 -3.14
C ILE A 43 -10.22 -3.06 -2.00
N ASP A 44 -10.46 -2.34 -0.92
CA ASP A 44 -11.39 -2.77 0.13
C ASP A 44 -12.81 -2.46 -0.30
N GLY A 45 -13.53 -3.51 -0.66
CA GLY A 45 -14.91 -3.43 -1.15
C GLY A 45 -15.98 -3.48 -0.07
N THR A 46 -15.63 -3.48 1.22
CA THR A 46 -16.61 -3.64 2.31
C THR A 46 -17.65 -2.52 2.38
N GLY A 47 -17.31 -1.32 1.89
CA GLY A 47 -18.23 -0.19 1.80
C GLY A 47 -18.96 -0.04 0.45
N LEU A 48 -18.78 -0.98 -0.48
CA LEU A 48 -19.37 -0.94 -1.81
C LEU A 48 -20.70 -1.71 -1.85
N SER A 49 -21.61 -1.26 -2.74
CA SER A 49 -22.76 -2.07 -3.12
C SER A 49 -22.32 -3.29 -3.93
N ASP A 50 -23.15 -4.34 -3.97
CA ASP A 50 -22.89 -5.53 -4.78
C ASP A 50 -22.71 -5.19 -6.26
N GLN A 51 -23.48 -4.23 -6.76
CA GLN A 51 -23.36 -3.75 -8.14
C GLN A 51 -22.02 -3.07 -8.40
N ALA A 52 -21.54 -2.23 -7.49
CA ALA A 52 -20.24 -1.58 -7.59
C ALA A 52 -19.11 -2.60 -7.51
N ALA A 53 -19.20 -3.57 -6.61
CA ALA A 53 -18.24 -4.64 -6.50
C ALA A 53 -18.15 -5.50 -7.77
N ALA A 54 -19.31 -5.85 -8.35
CA ALA A 54 -19.38 -6.58 -9.62
C ALA A 54 -18.75 -5.79 -10.78
N ALA A 55 -19.00 -4.48 -10.84
CA ALA A 55 -18.42 -3.61 -11.87
C ALA A 55 -16.88 -3.53 -11.74
N ILE A 56 -16.36 -3.49 -10.52
CA ILE A 56 -14.91 -3.49 -10.28
C ILE A 56 -14.28 -4.82 -10.70
N ARG A 57 -14.90 -5.95 -10.34
CA ARG A 57 -14.41 -7.28 -10.76
C ARG A 57 -14.38 -7.41 -12.29
N ALA A 58 -15.41 -6.90 -12.97
CA ALA A 58 -15.49 -6.95 -14.43
C ALA A 58 -14.37 -6.12 -15.11
N ARG A 59 -14.04 -4.95 -14.55
CA ARG A 59 -13.00 -4.06 -15.09
C ARG A 59 -11.58 -4.47 -14.69
N HIS A 60 -11.43 -5.18 -13.59
CA HIS A 60 -10.13 -5.56 -13.03
C HIS A 60 -10.13 -7.06 -12.70
N PRO A 61 -10.09 -7.94 -13.71
CA PRO A 61 -10.22 -9.38 -13.51
C PRO A 61 -9.05 -10.03 -12.75
N GLY A 62 -8.02 -9.28 -12.44
CA GLY A 62 -6.84 -9.75 -11.69
C GLY A 62 -7.02 -9.87 -10.17
N GLY A 63 -8.26 -9.89 -9.64
CA GLY A 63 -8.52 -10.14 -8.22
C GLY A 63 -8.11 -9.01 -7.28
N ARG A 64 -8.42 -7.77 -7.64
CA ARG A 64 -8.05 -6.60 -6.84
C ARG A 64 -9.01 -6.25 -5.70
N LEU A 65 -10.08 -6.97 -5.52
CA LEU A 65 -10.95 -6.81 -4.36
C LEU A 65 -10.37 -7.57 -3.17
N TRP A 66 -10.22 -6.83 -2.06
CA TRP A 66 -9.77 -7.40 -0.80
C TRP A 66 -10.98 -7.94 -0.03
N GLU A 67 -10.93 -9.20 0.33
CA GLU A 67 -11.99 -9.90 1.06
C GLU A 67 -11.61 -10.23 2.50
N GLY A 68 -10.62 -9.51 3.03
CA GLY A 68 -10.14 -9.65 4.39
C GLY A 68 -8.81 -10.38 4.49
N VAL A 69 -7.75 -9.62 4.75
CA VAL A 69 -6.45 -10.19 5.13
C VAL A 69 -6.24 -9.91 6.61
N PRO A 70 -6.07 -10.94 7.44
CA PRO A 70 -5.98 -10.77 8.91
C PRO A 70 -4.86 -9.84 9.38
N ALA A 71 -3.85 -9.60 8.55
CA ALA A 71 -2.66 -8.81 8.87
C ALA A 71 -2.69 -7.37 8.33
N ALA A 72 -3.80 -6.90 7.76
CA ALA A 72 -3.90 -5.53 7.29
C ALA A 72 -4.05 -4.55 8.46
N VAL A 73 -3.27 -3.48 8.44
CA VAL A 73 -3.31 -2.41 9.44
C VAL A 73 -3.75 -1.11 8.80
N ASP A 74 -4.67 -0.42 9.45
CA ASP A 74 -5.21 0.85 8.97
C ASP A 74 -4.24 2.00 9.29
N ALA A 75 -3.73 2.65 8.25
CA ALA A 75 -2.86 3.82 8.40
C ALA A 75 -3.63 5.09 8.79
N ASP A 76 -4.92 5.15 8.49
CA ASP A 76 -5.74 6.33 8.79
C ASP A 76 -6.12 6.40 10.29
N GLY A 77 -5.95 5.30 11.02
CA GLY A 77 -6.29 5.21 12.43
C GLY A 77 -7.79 5.24 12.68
N GLN A 78 -8.18 5.67 13.87
CA GLN A 78 -9.59 5.70 14.29
C GLN A 78 -10.32 6.99 13.86
N ASP A 79 -9.60 7.98 13.38
CA ASP A 79 -10.18 9.23 12.88
C ASP A 79 -10.22 9.24 11.34
N PRO A 80 -11.37 8.90 10.75
CA PRO A 80 -11.52 8.92 9.30
C PRO A 80 -11.35 10.30 8.65
N GLY A 81 -11.51 11.37 9.40
CA GLY A 81 -11.29 12.75 8.96
C GLY A 81 -9.90 13.29 9.30
N GLY A 82 -9.02 12.44 9.85
CA GLY A 82 -7.69 12.84 10.27
C GLY A 82 -6.80 13.37 9.15
N PRO A 83 -5.77 14.15 9.49
CA PRO A 83 -4.90 14.76 8.49
C PRO A 83 -4.11 13.70 7.72
N VAL A 84 -3.91 13.93 6.42
CA VAL A 84 -3.12 13.07 5.53
C VAL A 84 -1.72 12.83 6.09
N ALA A 85 -1.10 13.83 6.71
CA ALA A 85 0.22 13.71 7.31
C ALA A 85 0.29 12.62 8.38
N ALA A 86 -0.75 12.43 9.17
CA ALA A 86 -0.81 11.36 10.18
C ALA A 86 -0.85 9.96 9.53
N ALA A 87 -1.63 9.80 8.46
CA ALA A 87 -1.68 8.55 7.70
C ALA A 87 -0.32 8.22 7.05
N VAL A 88 0.33 9.22 6.46
CA VAL A 88 1.67 9.09 5.88
C VAL A 88 2.71 8.67 6.92
N ALA A 89 2.70 9.32 8.09
CA ALA A 89 3.63 9.00 9.17
C ALA A 89 3.42 7.57 9.70
N ARG A 90 2.16 7.15 9.92
CA ARG A 90 1.85 5.77 10.33
C ARG A 90 2.27 4.76 9.27
N ALA A 91 1.99 5.02 8.00
CA ALA A 91 2.37 4.13 6.91
C ALA A 91 3.88 3.94 6.84
N ALA A 92 4.67 5.00 7.03
CA ALA A 92 6.12 4.93 7.07
C ALA A 92 6.61 4.04 8.22
N VAL A 93 6.07 4.22 9.43
CA VAL A 93 6.40 3.39 10.60
C VAL A 93 6.00 1.93 10.39
N LEU A 94 4.79 1.68 9.92
CA LEU A 94 4.29 0.33 9.64
C LEU A 94 5.15 -0.38 8.59
N THR A 95 5.53 0.33 7.53
CA THR A 95 6.43 -0.20 6.49
C THR A 95 7.80 -0.53 7.07
N TRP A 96 8.35 0.35 7.88
CA TRP A 96 9.63 0.11 8.54
C TRP A 96 9.60 -1.13 9.44
N LEU A 97 8.50 -1.30 10.18
CA LEU A 97 8.27 -2.47 11.04
C LEU A 97 7.95 -3.76 10.27
N GLY A 98 7.68 -3.68 8.95
CA GLY A 98 7.42 -4.83 8.10
C GLY A 98 5.99 -5.29 8.03
N THR A 99 5.07 -4.43 8.33
CA THR A 99 3.65 -4.71 8.15
C THR A 99 3.37 -5.14 6.69
N PRO A 100 2.77 -6.32 6.46
CA PRO A 100 2.62 -6.86 5.12
C PRO A 100 1.54 -6.16 4.29
N ALA A 101 0.50 -5.62 4.94
CA ALA A 101 -0.61 -4.95 4.27
C ALA A 101 -1.06 -3.72 5.04
N ILE A 102 -1.23 -2.61 4.35
CA ILE A 102 -1.63 -1.31 4.89
C ILE A 102 -2.88 -0.84 4.16
N ARG A 103 -3.91 -0.48 4.92
CA ARG A 103 -5.17 0.05 4.42
C ARG A 103 -5.23 1.56 4.62
N THR A 104 -5.70 2.29 3.62
CA THR A 104 -5.84 3.75 3.67
C THR A 104 -6.86 4.28 2.66
N ARG A 105 -7.39 5.46 2.93
CA ARG A 105 -8.13 6.28 1.95
C ARG A 105 -7.22 7.24 1.20
N HIS A 106 -6.04 7.51 1.72
CA HIS A 106 -5.06 8.45 1.17
C HIS A 106 -4.02 7.71 0.31
N VAL A 107 -4.46 7.13 -0.79
CA VAL A 107 -3.69 6.15 -1.57
C VAL A 107 -2.36 6.71 -2.09
N ARG A 108 -2.40 7.82 -2.83
CA ARG A 108 -1.20 8.38 -3.46
C ARG A 108 -0.11 8.78 -2.45
N PRO A 109 -0.41 9.59 -1.41
CA PRO A 109 0.62 9.98 -0.46
C PRO A 109 1.12 8.79 0.38
N VAL A 110 0.26 7.85 0.76
CA VAL A 110 0.66 6.64 1.48
C VAL A 110 1.50 5.71 0.60
N ARG A 111 1.16 5.56 -0.69
CA ARG A 111 2.00 4.80 -1.65
C ARG A 111 3.42 5.37 -1.70
N ARG A 112 3.56 6.68 -1.78
CA ARG A 112 4.88 7.34 -1.79
C ARG A 112 5.65 7.09 -0.50
N ALA A 113 4.99 7.14 0.65
CA ALA A 113 5.60 6.87 1.95
C ALA A 113 6.10 5.41 2.05
N ILE A 114 5.30 4.46 1.62
CA ILE A 114 5.66 3.04 1.58
C ILE A 114 6.87 2.83 0.67
N ASP A 115 6.84 3.37 -0.53
CA ASP A 115 7.90 3.19 -1.51
C ASP A 115 9.22 3.83 -1.05
N MET A 116 9.17 5.04 -0.50
CA MET A 116 10.34 5.71 0.06
C MET A 116 10.93 4.95 1.24
N THR A 117 10.10 4.56 2.21
CA THR A 117 10.53 3.82 3.39
C THR A 117 11.11 2.46 3.01
N SER A 118 10.51 1.76 2.07
CA SER A 118 11.02 0.49 1.55
C SER A 118 12.37 0.65 0.86
N SER A 119 12.58 1.73 0.13
CA SER A 119 13.87 2.05 -0.49
C SER A 119 14.96 2.33 0.55
N ILE A 120 14.63 3.11 1.58
CA ILE A 120 15.56 3.40 2.69
C ILE A 120 15.89 2.13 3.47
N ALA A 121 14.90 1.28 3.73
CA ALA A 121 15.08 0.01 4.42
C ALA A 121 15.82 -1.05 3.58
N GLY A 122 16.04 -0.81 2.28
CA GLY A 122 16.69 -1.75 1.36
C GLY A 122 15.80 -2.92 0.96
N THR A 123 14.50 -2.84 1.19
CA THR A 123 13.52 -3.87 0.78
C THR A 123 12.96 -3.63 -0.62
N ARG A 124 13.26 -2.49 -1.21
CA ARG A 124 12.93 -2.11 -2.58
C ARG A 124 14.10 -1.35 -3.19
N LEU A 125 14.43 -1.64 -4.44
CA LEU A 125 15.40 -0.83 -5.18
C LEU A 125 14.82 0.56 -5.47
N PRO A 126 15.62 1.64 -5.33
CA PRO A 126 15.20 2.96 -5.74
C PRO A 126 14.90 2.96 -7.24
N SER A 127 13.90 3.74 -7.64
CA SER A 127 13.66 3.98 -9.06
C SER A 127 14.87 4.71 -9.65
N LEU A 128 15.58 4.04 -10.54
CA LEU A 128 16.64 4.68 -11.30
C LEU A 128 15.99 5.64 -12.30
N THR A 129 16.05 6.92 -11.99
CA THR A 129 15.77 7.94 -12.99
C THR A 129 16.97 8.00 -13.92
N THR A 130 16.88 7.35 -15.05
CA THR A 130 17.83 7.58 -16.14
C THR A 130 17.59 9.01 -16.62
N ARG A 131 18.35 9.97 -16.10
CA ARG A 131 18.51 11.22 -16.82
C ARG A 131 19.24 10.87 -18.09
N GLY A 132 18.54 10.97 -19.23
CA GLY A 132 19.20 10.86 -20.50
C GLY A 132 20.32 11.88 -20.53
N LEU A 133 21.55 11.39 -20.67
CA LEU A 133 22.67 12.22 -21.06
C LEU A 133 22.40 12.59 -22.51
N GLY A 134 21.73 13.71 -22.69
CA GLY A 134 21.61 14.36 -23.99
C GLY A 134 22.84 15.18 -24.27
#